data_f419d1d030a77af2d47fc75357db04b8
#
_entry.id   f419d1d030a77af2d47fc75357db04b8
#
_cell.length_a   1.000
_cell.length_b   1.000
_cell.length_c   1.000
_cell.angle_alpha   90.00
_cell.angle_beta   90.00
_cell.angle_gamma   90.00
#
_symmetry.space_group_name_H-M   'P 1'
#
loop_
_entity.id
_entity.type
_entity.pdbx_description
1 polymer ?
#
loop_
_entity_poly.entity_id
_entity_poly.type
_entity_poly.pdbx_seq_one_letter_code
_entity_poly.pdbx_strand_id
1 'polypeptide(L)'
;VARGDEATGWSKAWKICFWARLGDGDHALKLFHNLLSPAVNYSELDSLRDLPAELRPVIRQYSGTFPNLFCSHDPFQIDGNFGGASGIAEMLLQNHEGYVNFLPALPSGWSSGSVTGMRLRGFATIDFTWDNHVLRQATLHADMNHGNVRQIIKVPDGLIATDMYGNEFPSDGNGFIYPVLTPGESAEIRFRSM
;
A
#
# COMPACT_ATOMS: atom_id res chain seq x y z
N VAL A 1 -22.19 3.29 -5.34
CA VAL A 1 -21.84 1.98 -4.79
C VAL A 1 -22.81 1.64 -3.66
N ALA A 2 -23.52 0.52 -3.75
CA ALA A 2 -24.65 0.20 -2.86
C ALA A 2 -24.29 0.07 -1.36
N ARG A 3 -23.03 -0.16 -1.01
CA ARG A 3 -22.59 -0.34 0.39
C ARG A 3 -21.98 0.92 1.03
N GLY A 4 -21.73 1.99 0.27
CA GLY A 4 -21.10 3.21 0.78
C GLY A 4 -19.75 2.99 1.45
N ASP A 5 -19.24 4.02 2.14
CA ASP A 5 -17.92 4.02 2.78
C ASP A 5 -17.97 3.54 4.25
N GLU A 6 -19.14 3.53 4.85
CA GLU A 6 -19.29 3.06 6.23
C GLU A 6 -19.32 1.54 6.32
N ALA A 7 -18.67 1.00 7.35
CA ALA A 7 -18.66 -0.42 7.65
C ALA A 7 -17.96 -0.69 8.99
N THR A 8 -18.03 -1.95 9.44
CA THR A 8 -17.19 -2.47 10.52
C THR A 8 -15.73 -2.53 10.10
N GLY A 9 -14.82 -2.65 11.07
CA GLY A 9 -13.37 -2.57 10.82
C GLY A 9 -12.87 -3.50 9.71
N TRP A 10 -13.15 -4.82 9.78
CA TRP A 10 -12.72 -5.78 8.75
C TRP A 10 -13.32 -5.49 7.38
N SER A 11 -14.59 -5.12 7.33
CA SER A 11 -15.27 -4.80 6.05
C SER A 11 -14.71 -3.51 5.43
N LYS A 12 -14.33 -2.53 6.25
CA LYS A 12 -13.68 -1.30 5.81
C LYS A 12 -12.27 -1.58 5.28
N ALA A 13 -11.48 -2.38 6.00
CA ALA A 13 -10.16 -2.81 5.58
C ALA A 13 -10.21 -3.53 4.22
N TRP A 14 -11.23 -4.35 4.00
CA TRP A 14 -11.46 -5.02 2.70
C TRP A 14 -11.72 -4.04 1.57
N LYS A 15 -12.55 -3.01 1.83
CA LYS A 15 -12.80 -1.95 0.86
C LYS A 15 -11.54 -1.15 0.53
N ILE A 16 -10.65 -0.90 1.50
CA ILE A 16 -9.36 -0.25 1.25
C ILE A 16 -8.56 -1.05 0.21
N CYS A 17 -8.42 -2.36 0.41
CA CYS A 17 -7.73 -3.23 -0.54
C CYS A 17 -8.40 -3.23 -1.93
N PHE A 18 -9.72 -3.22 -2.01
CA PHE A 18 -10.42 -3.16 -3.30
C PHE A 18 -10.19 -1.84 -4.03
N TRP A 19 -10.28 -0.70 -3.35
CA TRP A 19 -10.02 0.59 -3.98
C TRP A 19 -8.57 0.73 -4.42
N ALA A 20 -7.61 0.21 -3.62
CA ALA A 20 -6.22 0.13 -4.02
C ALA A 20 -6.04 -0.71 -5.30
N ARG A 21 -6.72 -1.86 -5.44
CA ARG A 21 -6.67 -2.69 -6.65
C ARG A 21 -7.40 -2.10 -7.84
N LEU A 22 -8.34 -1.21 -7.62
CA LEU A 22 -9.00 -0.43 -8.68
C LEU A 22 -8.21 0.81 -9.09
N GLY A 23 -7.06 1.09 -8.45
CA GLY A 23 -6.21 2.24 -8.75
C GLY A 23 -6.67 3.56 -8.13
N ASP A 24 -7.67 3.53 -7.24
CA ASP A 24 -8.17 4.73 -6.56
C ASP A 24 -7.56 4.85 -5.16
N GLY A 25 -6.33 5.40 -5.11
CA GLY A 25 -5.57 5.59 -3.88
C GLY A 25 -6.18 6.61 -2.93
N ASP A 26 -6.77 7.67 -3.45
CA ASP A 26 -7.39 8.71 -2.61
C ASP A 26 -8.62 8.17 -1.88
N HIS A 27 -9.43 7.36 -2.55
CA HIS A 27 -10.56 6.70 -1.90
C HIS A 27 -10.10 5.64 -0.89
N ALA A 28 -9.09 4.86 -1.24
CA ALA A 28 -8.48 3.90 -0.31
C ALA A 28 -7.95 4.59 0.95
N LEU A 29 -7.21 5.69 0.80
CA LEU A 29 -6.68 6.48 1.90
C LEU A 29 -7.80 7.11 2.76
N LYS A 30 -8.85 7.63 2.15
CA LYS A 30 -10.04 8.12 2.86
C LYS A 30 -10.66 7.04 3.77
N LEU A 31 -10.80 5.83 3.24
CA LEU A 31 -11.32 4.69 4.03
C LEU A 31 -10.36 4.27 5.13
N PHE A 32 -9.05 4.35 4.89
CA PHE A 32 -8.03 4.08 5.89
C PHE A 32 -8.09 5.10 7.04
N HIS A 33 -8.22 6.39 6.75
CA HIS A 33 -8.47 7.41 7.78
C HIS A 33 -9.75 7.12 8.57
N ASN A 34 -10.79 6.67 7.89
CA ASN A 34 -12.04 6.27 8.55
C ASN A 34 -11.85 5.04 9.46
N LEU A 35 -10.96 4.11 9.08
CA LEU A 35 -10.63 2.95 9.90
C LEU A 35 -9.86 3.36 11.17
N LEU A 36 -8.99 4.36 11.07
CA LEU A 36 -8.19 4.88 12.18
C LEU A 36 -8.93 5.93 13.03
N SER A 37 -10.15 6.30 12.68
CA SER A 37 -10.93 7.23 13.50
C SER A 37 -11.08 6.70 14.91
N PRO A 38 -11.00 7.55 15.96
CA PRO A 38 -11.14 7.11 17.34
C PRO A 38 -12.46 6.37 17.57
N ALA A 39 -12.38 5.20 18.18
CA ALA A 39 -13.54 4.47 18.69
C ALA A 39 -13.95 5.03 20.07
N VAL A 40 -15.24 5.25 20.26
CA VAL A 40 -15.80 5.69 21.55
C VAL A 40 -16.80 4.68 22.08
N ASN A 41 -16.85 4.53 23.39
CA ASN A 41 -17.82 3.69 24.06
C ASN A 41 -19.22 4.32 24.02
N TYR A 42 -20.25 3.50 24.08
CA TYR A 42 -21.65 3.98 24.08
C TYR A 42 -21.95 4.98 25.20
N SER A 43 -21.34 4.79 26.38
CA SER A 43 -21.51 5.69 27.52
C SER A 43 -20.88 7.07 27.32
N GLU A 44 -19.91 7.19 26.42
CA GLU A 44 -19.24 8.45 26.07
C GLU A 44 -19.97 9.19 24.93
N LEU A 45 -20.77 8.47 24.15
CA LEU A 45 -21.50 9.05 22.99
C LEU A 45 -22.49 10.13 23.40
N ASP A 46 -23.19 9.96 24.51
CA ASP A 46 -24.17 10.95 24.97
C ASP A 46 -23.48 12.24 25.43
N SER A 47 -22.35 12.12 26.15
CA SER A 47 -21.53 13.28 26.54
C SER A 47 -20.96 14.03 25.33
N LEU A 48 -20.64 13.34 24.24
CA LEU A 48 -20.10 13.94 23.03
C LEU A 48 -21.20 14.58 22.15
N ARG A 49 -22.44 14.12 22.26
CA ARG A 49 -23.60 14.74 21.59
C ARG A 49 -23.93 16.14 22.12
N ASP A 50 -23.60 16.40 23.38
CA ASP A 50 -23.81 17.69 24.03
C ASP A 50 -22.77 18.75 23.66
N LEU A 51 -21.68 18.35 22.96
CA LEU A 51 -20.68 19.29 22.44
C LEU A 51 -21.24 20.11 21.25
N PRO A 52 -20.79 21.35 21.07
CA PRO A 52 -21.02 22.12 19.86
C PRO A 52 -20.64 21.33 18.62
N ALA A 53 -21.38 21.49 17.52
CA ALA A 53 -21.21 20.68 16.30
C ALA A 53 -19.79 20.71 15.75
N GLU A 54 -19.12 21.85 15.85
CA GLU A 54 -17.72 22.08 15.43
C GLU A 54 -16.68 21.38 16.30
N LEU A 55 -17.05 21.00 17.54
CA LEU A 55 -16.18 20.28 18.47
C LEU A 55 -16.50 18.78 18.55
N ARG A 56 -17.55 18.34 17.84
CA ARG A 56 -17.89 16.92 17.81
C ARG A 56 -16.88 16.16 16.96
N PRO A 57 -16.09 15.24 17.57
CA PRO A 57 -15.26 14.36 16.77
C PRO A 57 -16.14 13.56 15.81
N VAL A 58 -15.60 13.17 14.66
CA VAL A 58 -16.30 12.26 13.74
C VAL A 58 -16.39 10.91 14.43
N ILE A 59 -17.46 10.70 15.19
CA ILE A 59 -17.70 9.49 15.96
C ILE A 59 -18.29 8.45 15.05
N ARG A 60 -17.60 7.33 14.90
CA ARG A 60 -18.07 6.19 14.12
C ARG A 60 -18.48 5.07 15.05
N GLN A 61 -19.77 4.83 15.14
CA GLN A 61 -20.41 4.00 16.15
C GLN A 61 -20.00 2.53 16.17
N TYR A 62 -19.43 1.98 15.07
CA TYR A 62 -19.09 0.55 14.94
C TYR A 62 -17.78 0.30 14.21
N SER A 63 -16.99 1.31 13.99
CA SER A 63 -15.73 1.17 13.27
C SER A 63 -14.79 2.30 13.66
N GLY A 64 -13.57 1.95 13.97
CA GLY A 64 -12.57 2.88 14.39
C GLY A 64 -11.46 2.13 15.08
N THR A 65 -10.61 2.85 15.78
CA THR A 65 -9.45 2.30 16.48
C THR A 65 -9.45 2.76 17.92
N PHE A 66 -9.28 1.82 18.83
CA PHE A 66 -9.09 2.10 20.26
C PHE A 66 -7.72 2.76 20.52
N PRO A 67 -7.52 3.44 21.68
CA PRO A 67 -6.21 4.04 22.02
C PRO A 67 -5.03 3.08 22.01
N ASN A 68 -5.27 1.77 22.19
CA ASN A 68 -4.27 0.71 22.06
C ASN A 68 -4.04 0.26 20.61
N LEU A 69 -4.57 0.99 19.64
CA LEU A 69 -4.52 0.75 18.19
C LEU A 69 -5.30 -0.46 17.70
N PHE A 70 -6.04 -1.15 18.54
CA PHE A 70 -6.90 -2.25 18.09
C PHE A 70 -8.12 -1.75 17.35
N CYS A 71 -8.45 -2.42 16.27
CA CYS A 71 -9.66 -2.17 15.50
C CYS A 71 -10.91 -2.37 16.38
N SER A 72 -11.75 -1.35 16.42
CA SER A 72 -13.02 -1.43 17.11
C SER A 72 -14.05 -2.19 16.28
N HIS A 73 -14.50 -3.29 16.85
CA HIS A 73 -15.69 -4.03 16.46
C HIS A 73 -16.14 -4.73 17.74
N ASP A 74 -17.39 -4.92 17.98
CA ASP A 74 -17.84 -5.64 19.16
C ASP A 74 -18.18 -7.10 18.81
N PRO A 75 -17.33 -8.09 19.17
CA PRO A 75 -16.02 -7.98 19.82
C PRO A 75 -14.90 -7.52 18.88
N PHE A 76 -13.72 -7.14 19.45
CA PHE A 76 -12.51 -6.83 18.69
C PHE A 76 -12.17 -7.88 17.62
N GLN A 77 -11.81 -7.42 16.43
CA GLN A 77 -11.41 -8.27 15.32
C GLN A 77 -10.09 -7.77 14.72
N ILE A 78 -9.05 -8.60 14.79
CA ILE A 78 -7.71 -8.30 14.27
C ILE A 78 -7.69 -8.08 12.75
N ASP A 79 -8.70 -8.60 12.05
CA ASP A 79 -8.85 -8.46 10.59
C ASP A 79 -8.79 -7.00 10.14
N GLY A 80 -9.38 -6.08 10.91
CA GLY A 80 -9.33 -4.66 10.60
C GLY A 80 -7.92 -4.09 10.64
N ASN A 81 -7.10 -4.53 11.59
CA ASN A 81 -5.70 -4.12 11.71
C ASN A 81 -4.86 -4.66 10.55
N PHE A 82 -4.90 -5.97 10.31
CA PHE A 82 -4.11 -6.59 9.25
C PHE A 82 -4.58 -6.15 7.86
N GLY A 83 -5.88 -6.07 7.65
CA GLY A 83 -6.42 -5.62 6.39
C GLY A 83 -6.14 -4.13 6.12
N GLY A 84 -6.10 -3.29 7.15
CA GLY A 84 -5.67 -1.89 7.03
C GLY A 84 -4.21 -1.78 6.59
N ALA A 85 -3.31 -2.53 7.25
CA ALA A 85 -1.90 -2.58 6.86
C ALA A 85 -1.72 -3.14 5.44
N SER A 86 -2.46 -4.21 5.09
CA SER A 86 -2.48 -4.76 3.72
C SER A 86 -2.95 -3.74 2.69
N GLY A 87 -3.96 -2.93 3.02
CA GLY A 87 -4.47 -1.88 2.14
C GLY A 87 -3.42 -0.82 1.81
N ILE A 88 -2.60 -0.40 2.78
CA ILE A 88 -1.46 0.50 2.53
C ILE A 88 -0.46 -0.18 1.59
N ALA A 89 -0.11 -1.44 1.85
CA ALA A 89 0.82 -2.16 0.99
C ALA A 89 0.30 -2.25 -0.45
N GLU A 90 -0.99 -2.55 -0.65
CA GLU A 90 -1.63 -2.64 -1.98
C GLU A 90 -1.69 -1.28 -2.70
N MET A 91 -1.77 -0.15 -1.99
CA MET A 91 -1.66 1.17 -2.61
C MET A 91 -0.27 1.45 -3.17
N LEU A 92 0.78 0.93 -2.52
CA LEU A 92 2.17 1.23 -2.83
C LEU A 92 2.82 0.22 -3.77
N LEU A 93 2.43 -1.06 -3.68
CA LEU A 93 3.00 -2.12 -4.50
C LEU A 93 2.04 -3.29 -4.63
N GLN A 94 1.85 -3.79 -5.84
CA GLN A 94 1.08 -5.00 -6.12
C GLN A 94 1.95 -6.04 -6.84
N ASN A 95 1.80 -7.30 -6.43
CA ASN A 95 2.51 -8.42 -7.03
C ASN A 95 1.61 -9.66 -7.20
N HIS A 96 0.29 -9.46 -7.25
CA HIS A 96 -0.68 -10.56 -7.32
C HIS A 96 -0.96 -11.03 -8.75
N GLU A 97 -0.69 -10.20 -9.75
CA GLU A 97 -0.87 -10.50 -11.18
C GLU A 97 0.34 -11.20 -11.82
N GLY A 98 1.33 -11.59 -11.00
CA GLY A 98 2.54 -12.28 -11.47
C GLY A 98 3.68 -11.34 -11.83
N TYR A 99 3.51 -10.05 -11.70
CA TYR A 99 4.55 -9.04 -11.86
C TYR A 99 4.50 -8.00 -10.74
N VAL A 100 5.60 -7.30 -10.54
CA VAL A 100 5.69 -6.16 -9.60
C VAL A 100 5.14 -4.91 -10.30
N ASN A 101 4.12 -4.31 -9.69
CA ASN A 101 3.52 -3.05 -10.12
C ASN A 101 3.71 -2.01 -9.02
N PHE A 102 4.52 -0.99 -9.29
CA PHE A 102 4.83 0.08 -8.34
C PHE A 102 3.76 1.17 -8.35
N LEU A 103 3.42 1.67 -7.18
CA LEU A 103 2.56 2.82 -6.95
C LEU A 103 1.21 2.74 -7.70
N PRO A 104 0.56 1.55 -7.76
CA PRO A 104 -0.64 1.36 -8.59
C PRO A 104 -1.81 2.23 -8.15
N ALA A 105 -1.83 2.63 -6.88
CA ALA A 105 -2.88 3.45 -6.28
C ALA A 105 -2.29 4.46 -5.30
N LEU A 106 -1.25 5.20 -5.73
CA LEU A 106 -0.61 6.20 -4.90
C LEU A 106 -1.58 7.34 -4.60
N PRO A 107 -1.90 7.64 -3.33
CA PRO A 107 -2.73 8.78 -2.99
C PRO A 107 -2.13 10.11 -3.43
N SER A 108 -2.96 11.04 -3.86
CA SER A 108 -2.51 12.37 -4.34
C SER A 108 -1.73 13.17 -3.28
N GLY A 109 -1.99 12.92 -2.00
CA GLY A 109 -1.25 13.54 -0.88
C GLY A 109 0.13 12.94 -0.62
N TRP A 110 0.49 11.81 -1.25
CA TRP A 110 1.78 11.13 -1.03
C TRP A 110 2.76 11.41 -2.16
N SER A 111 3.11 12.68 -2.34
CA SER A 111 3.96 13.13 -3.45
C SER A 111 5.35 12.51 -3.46
N SER A 112 5.93 12.25 -2.30
CA SER A 112 7.27 11.67 -2.16
C SER A 112 7.29 10.69 -0.99
N GLY A 113 8.14 9.66 -1.08
CA GLY A 113 8.29 8.68 -0.02
C GLY A 113 9.23 7.54 -0.35
N SER A 114 9.33 6.62 0.59
CA SER A 114 10.14 5.41 0.47
C SER A 114 9.48 4.23 1.18
N VAL A 115 9.78 3.04 0.69
CA VAL A 115 9.40 1.77 1.31
C VAL A 115 10.64 0.90 1.37
N THR A 116 10.85 0.19 2.47
CA THR A 116 11.95 -0.76 2.63
C THR A 116 11.43 -2.12 3.09
N GLY A 117 12.08 -3.19 2.58
CA GLY A 117 11.83 -4.56 3.01
C GLY A 117 10.47 -5.13 2.61
N MET A 118 9.81 -4.57 1.59
CA MET A 118 8.50 -5.09 1.17
C MET A 118 8.66 -6.47 0.52
N ARG A 119 7.95 -7.45 1.05
CA ARG A 119 8.04 -8.83 0.60
C ARG A 119 7.32 -9.03 -0.73
N LEU A 120 7.99 -9.69 -1.68
CA LEU A 120 7.45 -10.11 -2.96
C LEU A 120 7.14 -11.62 -2.96
N ARG A 121 6.25 -12.03 -3.85
CA ARG A 121 6.15 -13.43 -4.24
C ARG A 121 7.41 -13.82 -5.02
N GLY A 122 7.89 -15.05 -4.86
CA GLY A 122 9.07 -15.54 -5.58
C GLY A 122 10.40 -15.24 -4.86
N PHE A 123 10.38 -15.22 -3.52
CA PHE A 123 11.57 -15.25 -2.66
C PHE A 123 12.48 -14.02 -2.78
N ALA A 124 11.87 -12.84 -2.83
CA ALA A 124 12.58 -11.57 -2.84
C ALA A 124 11.94 -10.55 -1.90
N THR A 125 12.69 -9.53 -1.54
CA THR A 125 12.20 -8.26 -0.99
C THR A 125 12.58 -7.11 -1.91
N ILE A 126 11.88 -5.98 -1.76
CA ILE A 126 12.15 -4.81 -2.56
C ILE A 126 12.05 -3.55 -1.72
N ASP A 127 13.01 -2.65 -1.94
CA ASP A 127 13.00 -1.28 -1.46
C ASP A 127 12.71 -0.36 -2.64
N PHE A 128 12.02 0.75 -2.43
CA PHE A 128 11.84 1.72 -3.51
C PHE A 128 11.54 3.12 -2.98
N THR A 129 11.79 4.11 -3.84
CA THR A 129 11.57 5.51 -3.55
C THR A 129 10.83 6.19 -4.70
N TRP A 130 10.04 7.18 -4.37
CA TRP A 130 9.39 8.05 -5.36
C TRP A 130 9.48 9.52 -4.93
N ASP A 131 9.43 10.40 -5.91
CA ASP A 131 9.42 11.84 -5.73
C ASP A 131 8.58 12.50 -6.82
N ASN A 132 7.76 13.49 -6.43
CA ASN A 132 6.77 14.13 -7.28
C ASN A 132 5.85 13.10 -7.98
N HIS A 133 5.37 12.08 -7.24
CA HIS A 133 4.56 10.97 -7.72
C HIS A 133 5.24 10.06 -8.76
N VAL A 134 6.54 10.23 -9.00
CA VAL A 134 7.30 9.46 -9.98
C VAL A 134 8.23 8.49 -9.27
N LEU A 135 8.17 7.22 -9.61
CA LEU A 135 9.11 6.21 -9.15
C LEU A 135 10.54 6.61 -9.56
N ARG A 136 11.50 6.59 -8.63
CA ARG A 136 12.89 7.00 -8.86
C ARG A 136 13.84 5.84 -8.86
N GLN A 137 13.72 4.98 -7.86
CA GLN A 137 14.65 3.88 -7.66
C GLN A 137 13.95 2.72 -6.99
N ALA A 138 14.39 1.51 -7.31
CA ALA A 138 14.08 0.30 -6.56
C ALA A 138 15.35 -0.52 -6.35
N THR A 139 15.42 -1.27 -5.24
CA THR A 139 16.46 -2.26 -5.01
C THR A 139 15.80 -3.60 -4.72
N LEU A 140 16.06 -4.55 -5.59
CA LEU A 140 15.56 -5.93 -5.47
C LEU A 140 16.61 -6.76 -4.72
N HIS A 141 16.18 -7.50 -3.71
CA HIS A 141 17.03 -8.37 -2.89
C HIS A 141 16.53 -9.81 -2.98
N ALA A 142 17.40 -10.73 -3.43
CA ALA A 142 17.10 -12.15 -3.48
C ALA A 142 17.33 -12.82 -2.12
N ASP A 143 16.44 -13.75 -1.75
CA ASP A 143 16.63 -14.54 -0.54
C ASP A 143 17.86 -15.44 -0.64
N MET A 144 18.62 -15.56 0.46
CA MET A 144 19.83 -16.37 0.51
C MET A 144 19.57 -17.87 0.46
N ASN A 145 18.39 -18.32 0.88
CA ASN A 145 18.09 -19.76 1.10
C ASN A 145 17.32 -20.39 -0.06
N HIS A 146 17.26 -19.73 -1.20
CA HIS A 146 16.61 -20.22 -2.41
C HIS A 146 17.58 -20.20 -3.60
N GLY A 147 17.22 -20.87 -4.69
CA GLY A 147 17.94 -20.77 -5.96
C GLY A 147 17.82 -19.38 -6.57
N ASN A 148 18.22 -19.25 -7.84
CA ASN A 148 18.10 -17.96 -8.55
C ASN A 148 16.65 -17.43 -8.49
N VAL A 149 16.54 -16.15 -8.15
CA VAL A 149 15.28 -15.42 -8.06
C VAL A 149 15.05 -14.66 -9.36
N ARG A 150 13.94 -14.93 -10.03
CA ARG A 150 13.50 -14.16 -11.18
C ARG A 150 12.26 -13.37 -10.80
N GLN A 151 12.27 -12.08 -11.08
CA GLN A 151 11.11 -11.21 -10.95
C GLN A 151 10.69 -10.68 -12.31
N ILE A 152 9.40 -10.39 -12.45
CA ILE A 152 8.84 -9.65 -13.57
C ILE A 152 8.45 -8.28 -13.02
N ILE A 153 8.99 -7.22 -13.58
CA ILE A 153 8.74 -5.86 -13.10
C ILE A 153 8.13 -5.05 -14.23
N LYS A 154 6.97 -4.48 -13.99
CA LYS A 154 6.37 -3.49 -14.89
C LYS A 154 7.06 -2.15 -14.69
N VAL A 155 7.67 -1.64 -15.76
CA VAL A 155 8.21 -0.28 -15.78
C VAL A 155 7.05 0.68 -15.95
N PRO A 156 6.88 1.70 -15.07
CA PRO A 156 5.79 2.65 -15.22
C PRO A 156 5.85 3.40 -16.57
N ASP A 157 4.71 3.71 -17.12
CA ASP A 157 4.59 4.39 -18.41
C ASP A 157 5.38 5.71 -18.43
N GLY A 158 6.09 5.98 -19.53
CA GLY A 158 6.94 7.16 -19.68
C GLY A 158 8.30 7.08 -18.98
N LEU A 159 8.62 5.94 -18.33
CA LEU A 159 9.92 5.72 -17.69
C LEU A 159 10.73 4.66 -18.44
N ILE A 160 12.05 4.72 -18.24
CA ILE A 160 13.03 3.72 -18.65
C ILE A 160 13.72 3.21 -17.40
N ALA A 161 13.90 1.90 -17.29
CA ALA A 161 14.63 1.27 -16.21
C ALA A 161 16.11 1.08 -16.60
N THR A 162 17.03 1.52 -15.73
CA THR A 162 18.49 1.39 -15.93
C THR A 162 19.14 0.78 -14.70
N ASP A 163 20.31 0.18 -14.88
CA ASP A 163 21.17 -0.20 -13.78
C ASP A 163 21.86 1.04 -13.15
N MET A 164 22.67 0.80 -12.12
CA MET A 164 23.42 1.86 -11.44
C MET A 164 24.46 2.57 -12.34
N TYR A 165 24.84 1.96 -13.46
CA TYR A 165 25.78 2.52 -14.45
C TYR A 165 25.08 3.25 -15.59
N GLY A 166 23.75 3.23 -15.65
CA GLY A 166 22.94 3.87 -16.66
C GLY A 166 22.66 3.00 -17.89
N ASN A 167 23.03 1.70 -17.88
CA ASN A 167 22.66 0.77 -18.92
C ASN A 167 21.18 0.40 -18.80
N GLU A 168 20.44 0.41 -19.91
CA GLU A 168 19.03 0.06 -19.92
C GLU A 168 18.80 -1.44 -19.68
N PHE A 169 17.86 -1.78 -18.83
CA PHE A 169 17.38 -3.16 -18.73
C PHE A 169 16.65 -3.54 -20.03
N PRO A 170 16.95 -4.71 -20.61
CA PRO A 170 16.20 -5.21 -21.76
C PRO A 170 14.70 -5.34 -21.38
N SER A 171 13.84 -4.70 -22.17
CA SER A 171 12.39 -4.82 -22.03
C SER A 171 11.81 -5.67 -23.15
N ASP A 172 10.65 -6.28 -22.89
CA ASP A 172 9.95 -7.14 -23.87
C ASP A 172 9.09 -6.37 -24.90
N GLY A 173 9.20 -5.05 -24.91
CA GLY A 173 8.36 -4.18 -25.76
C GLY A 173 6.97 -3.89 -25.16
N ASN A 174 6.55 -4.61 -24.11
CA ASN A 174 5.32 -4.37 -23.35
C ASN A 174 5.59 -3.63 -22.05
N GLY A 175 6.80 -3.13 -21.84
CA GLY A 175 7.20 -2.39 -20.64
C GLY A 175 7.59 -3.28 -19.45
N PHE A 176 7.91 -4.55 -19.66
CA PHE A 176 8.37 -5.42 -18.58
C PHE A 176 9.87 -5.68 -18.68
N ILE A 177 10.53 -5.71 -17.53
CA ILE A 177 11.91 -6.15 -17.36
C ILE A 177 11.96 -7.41 -16.50
N TYR A 178 13.03 -8.21 -16.64
CA TYR A 178 13.13 -9.56 -16.09
C TYR A 178 14.44 -9.75 -15.31
N PRO A 179 14.69 -9.00 -14.22
CA PRO A 179 15.89 -9.20 -13.43
C PRO A 179 15.97 -10.62 -12.86
N VAL A 180 17.16 -11.20 -12.93
CA VAL A 180 17.50 -12.50 -12.35
C VAL A 180 18.67 -12.32 -11.42
N LEU A 181 18.52 -12.74 -10.17
CA LEU A 181 19.52 -12.61 -9.13
C LEU A 181 19.91 -13.98 -8.59
N THR A 182 21.17 -14.14 -8.25
CA THR A 182 21.65 -15.27 -7.47
C THR A 182 21.27 -15.14 -5.99
N PRO A 183 21.31 -16.21 -5.18
CA PRO A 183 20.98 -16.14 -3.76
C PRO A 183 21.77 -15.05 -3.01
N GLY A 184 21.07 -14.18 -2.30
CA GLY A 184 21.67 -13.08 -1.54
C GLY A 184 22.13 -11.88 -2.36
N GLU A 185 22.00 -11.93 -3.68
CA GLU A 185 22.32 -10.80 -4.55
C GLU A 185 21.28 -9.70 -4.44
N SER A 186 21.71 -8.46 -4.71
CA SER A 186 20.84 -7.28 -4.82
C SER A 186 21.09 -6.56 -6.14
N ALA A 187 20.02 -6.09 -6.76
CA ALA A 187 20.08 -5.27 -7.97
C ALA A 187 19.39 -3.93 -7.75
N GLU A 188 20.10 -2.86 -8.03
CA GLU A 188 19.56 -1.51 -8.08
C GLU A 188 18.98 -1.22 -9.47
N ILE A 189 17.79 -0.68 -9.48
CA ILE A 189 17.05 -0.29 -10.69
C ILE A 189 16.71 1.19 -10.54
N ARG A 190 17.17 2.01 -11.46
CA ARG A 190 16.84 3.44 -11.53
C ARG A 190 15.83 3.70 -12.62
N PHE A 191 14.92 4.64 -12.35
CA PHE A 191 13.87 5.02 -13.28
C PHE A 191 14.09 6.48 -13.71
N ARG A 192 14.17 6.70 -15.02
CA ARG A 192 14.31 8.03 -15.62
C ARG A 192 13.24 8.25 -16.69
N SER A 193 12.85 9.49 -16.93
CA SER A 193 11.95 9.83 -18.03
C SER A 193 12.57 9.49 -19.39
N MET A 194 11.73 9.10 -20.34
CA MET A 194 12.08 8.89 -21.73
C MET A 194 12.60 10.18 -22.37
#